data_8500084e0de5179b96ea63cc865f1773
#
_entry.id   8500084e0de5179b96ea63cc865f1773
#
_cell.length_a   1.000
_cell.length_b   1.000
_cell.length_c   1.000
_cell.angle_alpha   90.00
_cell.angle_beta   90.00
_cell.angle_gamma   90.00
#
_symmetry.space_group_name_H-M   'P 1'
#
loop_
_entity.id
_entity.type
_entity.pdbx_description
1 polymer ?
#
loop_
_entity_poly.entity_id
_entity_poly.type
_entity_poly.pdbx_seq_one_letter_code
_entity_poly.pdbx_strand_id
1 'polypeptide(L)'
;MTSERDLIHVTHNLGDGSMMAQKKTTKLTRREAADETISSERLTALAEESHALARIVAKNPSAPVSLLRALGRSEDEATRKGVVTNPRAPYDVLSYLENQFPDVFVSNPALELYNSLKF
;
A
#
# COMPACT_ATOMS: atom_id res chain seq x y z
N MET A 1 -24.23 4.84 -31.46
CA MET A 1 -23.94 4.94 -31.36
C MET A 1 -23.67 4.64 -30.98
N THR A 2 -23.81 4.13 -30.87
CA THR A 2 -23.39 3.97 -30.43
C THR A 2 -23.13 3.84 -29.68
N SER A 3 -23.07 3.75 -29.46
CA SER A 3 -22.63 3.81 -28.96
C SER A 3 -22.41 3.84 -28.31
N GLU A 4 -22.19 3.81 -27.99
CA GLU A 4 -21.83 4.17 -27.54
C GLU A 4 -21.62 4.00 -26.87
N ARG A 5 -21.86 3.85 -27.14
CA ARG A 5 -21.71 4.02 -26.61
C ARG A 5 -21.38 3.79 -26.27
N ASP A 6 -21.94 3.36 -26.76
CA ASP A 6 -21.68 3.45 -26.56
C ASP A 6 -21.28 3.42 -26.22
N LEU A 7 -21.23 3.37 -26.04
CA LEU A 7 -20.79 3.83 -25.83
C LEU A 7 -20.56 3.82 -25.33
N ILE A 8 -20.57 3.79 -25.25
CA ILE A 8 -20.28 4.24 -24.86
C ILE A 8 -20.18 4.17 -24.38
N HIS A 9 -20.34 4.04 -24.73
CA HIS A 9 -20.13 4.31 -24.34
C HIS A 9 -19.69 4.40 -23.87
N VAL A 10 -19.66 4.60 -23.54
CA VAL A 10 -19.15 5.03 -23.26
C VAL A 10 -18.92 5.33 -22.67
N THR A 11 -18.95 5.42 -22.67
CA THR A 11 -18.58 5.97 -22.32
C THR A 11 -18.53 6.10 -21.71
N HIS A 12 -18.52 6.21 -21.69
CA HIS A 12 -18.35 6.61 -21.27
C HIS A 12 -18.05 6.73 -20.63
N ASN A 13 -18.08 7.09 -20.30
CA ASN A 13 -17.70 7.45 -19.80
C ASN A 13 -17.41 7.71 -19.27
N LEU A 14 -17.38 7.99 -19.17
CA LEU A 14 -16.90 8.41 -18.65
C LEU A 14 -16.66 8.63 -17.96
N GLY A 15 -16.47 8.81 -17.78
CA GLY A 15 -15.95 9.00 -16.99
C GLY A 15 -15.70 9.08 -16.37
N ASP A 16 -15.82 9.33 -16.38
CA ASP A 16 -15.21 9.36 -15.70
C ASP A 16 -14.70 9.46 -15.08
N GLY A 17 -14.82 9.78 -15.02
CA GLY A 17 -14.14 9.72 -14.28
C GLY A 17 -13.99 9.56 -13.75
N SER A 18 -14.20 9.54 -13.85
CA SER A 18 -13.97 9.07 -13.32
C SER A 18 -13.99 8.56 -13.26
N MET A 19 -14.15 8.25 -13.52
CA MET A 19 -14.05 7.54 -13.32
C MET A 19 -13.68 7.06 -13.12
N MET A 20 -13.48 7.18 -13.33
CA MET A 20 -13.06 6.60 -12.90
C MET A 20 -12.92 6.22 -12.35
N ALA A 21 -12.80 6.19 -12.67
CA ALA A 21 -12.73 5.75 -12.09
C ALA A 21 -12.60 5.40 -11.39
N GLN A 22 -12.74 5.33 -11.63
CA GLN A 22 -12.54 4.83 -10.52
C GLN A 22 -12.42 3.40 -10.40
N LYS A 23 -11.25 2.91 -10.27
CA LYS A 23 -11.03 1.50 -10.06
C LYS A 23 -11.57 1.12 -8.71
N LYS A 24 -12.35 0.07 -8.68
CA LYS A 24 -12.90 -0.38 -7.42
C LYS A 24 -11.97 -1.36 -6.75
N THR A 25 -11.85 -1.25 -5.43
CA THR A 25 -11.16 -2.25 -4.64
C THR A 25 -12.05 -3.49 -4.57
N THR A 26 -11.62 -4.59 -5.17
CA THR A 26 -12.35 -5.82 -5.19
C THR A 26 -11.72 -6.83 -4.25
N LYS A 27 -12.46 -7.93 -3.98
CA LYS A 27 -11.92 -9.03 -3.18
C LYS A 27 -10.66 -9.60 -3.82
N LEU A 28 -10.64 -9.68 -5.16
CA LEU A 28 -9.49 -10.20 -5.88
C LEU A 28 -8.28 -9.31 -5.72
N THR A 29 -8.43 -7.99 -5.88
CA THR A 29 -7.30 -7.09 -5.72
C THR A 29 -6.80 -7.04 -4.28
N ARG A 30 -7.68 -7.22 -3.31
CA ARG A 30 -7.26 -7.31 -1.92
C ARG A 30 -6.40 -8.54 -1.68
N ARG A 31 -6.76 -9.67 -2.29
CA ARG A 31 -5.96 -10.89 -2.19
C ARG A 31 -4.60 -10.69 -2.83
N GLU A 32 -4.57 -10.04 -3.99
CA GLU A 32 -3.29 -9.75 -4.65
C GLU A 32 -2.40 -8.90 -3.76
N ALA A 33 -2.98 -7.87 -3.15
CA ALA A 33 -2.19 -6.95 -2.31
C ALA A 33 -1.57 -7.66 -1.10
N ALA A 34 -2.21 -8.73 -0.64
CA ALA A 34 -1.71 -9.51 0.50
C ALA A 34 -0.84 -10.69 0.07
N ASP A 35 -0.75 -10.97 -1.22
CA ASP A 35 -0.04 -12.13 -1.74
C ASP A 35 1.47 -11.87 -1.72
N GLU A 36 2.20 -12.70 -0.96
CA GLU A 36 3.64 -12.54 -0.79
C GLU A 36 4.44 -13.01 -1.99
N THR A 37 3.79 -13.66 -2.96
CA THR A 37 4.45 -14.14 -4.16
C THR A 37 4.31 -13.22 -5.36
N ILE A 38 3.55 -12.14 -5.21
CA ILE A 38 3.29 -11.23 -6.31
C ILE A 38 4.49 -10.31 -6.56
N SER A 39 4.63 -9.81 -7.79
CA SER A 39 5.81 -9.01 -8.13
C SER A 39 5.78 -7.64 -7.46
N SER A 40 6.99 -7.06 -7.30
CA SER A 40 7.12 -5.72 -6.75
C SER A 40 6.39 -4.68 -7.58
N GLU A 41 6.45 -4.82 -8.90
CA GLU A 41 5.76 -3.90 -9.81
C GLU A 41 4.26 -3.94 -9.61
N ARG A 42 3.72 -5.15 -9.44
CA ARG A 42 2.28 -5.28 -9.23
C ARG A 42 1.86 -4.71 -7.88
N LEU A 43 2.65 -4.95 -6.83
CA LEU A 43 2.39 -4.40 -5.52
C LEU A 43 2.38 -2.87 -5.56
N THR A 44 3.34 -2.29 -6.27
CA THR A 44 3.40 -0.84 -6.43
C THR A 44 2.15 -0.31 -7.12
N ALA A 45 1.74 -0.99 -8.20
CA ALA A 45 0.55 -0.58 -8.94
C ALA A 45 -0.71 -0.66 -8.07
N LEU A 46 -0.84 -1.72 -7.28
CA LEU A 46 -1.99 -1.88 -6.39
C LEU A 46 -2.02 -0.78 -5.33
N ALA A 47 -0.86 -0.44 -4.77
CA ALA A 47 -0.78 0.60 -3.76
C ALA A 47 -1.20 1.96 -4.31
N GLU A 48 -1.02 2.17 -5.61
CA GLU A 48 -1.37 3.43 -6.25
C GLU A 48 -2.85 3.51 -6.64
N GLU A 49 -3.55 2.37 -6.65
CA GLU A 49 -4.95 2.35 -7.05
C GLU A 49 -5.88 2.93 -6.01
N SER A 50 -5.62 2.66 -4.73
CA SER A 50 -6.50 3.15 -3.68
C SER A 50 -5.81 3.05 -2.33
N HIS A 51 -6.29 3.85 -1.38
CA HIS A 51 -5.78 3.76 -0.01
C HIS A 51 -6.10 2.40 0.61
N ALA A 52 -7.25 1.82 0.28
CA ALA A 52 -7.62 0.51 0.80
C ALA A 52 -6.58 -0.55 0.44
N LEU A 53 -6.10 -0.52 -0.82
CA LEU A 53 -5.08 -1.46 -1.26
C LEU A 53 -3.71 -1.09 -0.70
N ALA A 54 -3.40 0.21 -0.63
CA ALA A 54 -2.13 0.65 -0.07
C ALA A 54 -1.95 0.17 1.37
N ARG A 55 -3.03 0.16 2.16
CA ARG A 55 -2.98 -0.32 3.53
C ARG A 55 -2.59 -1.79 3.61
N ILE A 56 -3.07 -2.59 2.67
CA ILE A 56 -2.77 -4.02 2.62
C ILE A 56 -1.33 -4.23 2.16
N VAL A 57 -0.93 -3.52 1.09
CA VAL A 57 0.43 -3.60 0.56
C VAL A 57 1.44 -3.20 1.62
N ALA A 58 1.13 -2.17 2.42
CA ALA A 58 2.01 -1.69 3.47
C ALA A 58 2.37 -2.80 4.47
N LYS A 59 1.47 -3.76 4.66
CA LYS A 59 1.68 -4.88 5.59
C LYS A 59 2.28 -6.11 4.90
N ASN A 60 2.40 -6.08 3.58
CA ASN A 60 2.89 -7.25 2.84
C ASN A 60 4.41 -7.36 3.00
N PRO A 61 4.92 -8.46 3.57
CA PRO A 61 6.37 -8.60 3.76
C PRO A 61 7.17 -8.66 2.45
N SER A 62 6.50 -8.84 1.32
CA SER A 62 7.16 -8.81 0.02
C SER A 62 7.22 -7.42 -0.60
N ALA A 63 6.62 -6.41 0.04
CA ALA A 63 6.69 -5.05 -0.47
C ALA A 63 8.15 -4.58 -0.46
N PRO A 64 8.65 -4.01 -1.58
CA PRO A 64 10.04 -3.57 -1.61
C PRO A 64 10.28 -2.38 -0.70
N VAL A 65 11.52 -2.26 -0.23
CA VAL A 65 11.89 -1.19 0.71
C VAL A 65 11.57 0.19 0.16
N SER A 66 11.81 0.42 -1.12
CA SER A 66 11.51 1.72 -1.73
C SER A 66 10.02 2.04 -1.67
N LEU A 67 9.17 1.03 -1.84
CA LEU A 67 7.73 1.22 -1.75
C LEU A 67 7.31 1.50 -0.31
N LEU A 68 7.91 0.79 0.65
CA LEU A 68 7.62 1.01 2.07
C LEU A 68 8.01 2.43 2.50
N ARG A 69 9.12 2.96 1.96
CA ARG A 69 9.49 4.34 2.23
C ARG A 69 8.44 5.32 1.73
N ALA A 70 7.93 5.08 0.52
CA ALA A 70 6.90 5.94 -0.05
C ALA A 70 5.60 5.85 0.77
N LEU A 71 5.21 4.63 1.14
CA LEU A 71 3.98 4.42 1.91
C LEU A 71 4.09 5.00 3.33
N GLY A 72 5.29 5.04 3.87
CA GLY A 72 5.52 5.65 5.18
C GLY A 72 5.28 7.16 5.18
N ARG A 73 5.21 7.76 4.01
CA ARG A 73 4.94 9.19 3.87
C ARG A 73 3.54 9.45 3.32
N SER A 74 2.72 8.42 3.23
CA SER A 74 1.35 8.55 2.74
C SER A 74 0.55 9.48 3.64
N GLU A 75 -0.38 10.23 3.05
CA GLU A 75 -1.29 11.05 3.84
C GLU A 75 -2.33 10.18 4.55
N ASP A 76 -2.47 8.93 4.15
CA ASP A 76 -3.41 8.00 4.79
C ASP A 76 -2.79 7.39 6.04
N GLU A 77 -3.33 7.73 7.19
CA GLU A 77 -2.78 7.29 8.48
C GLU A 77 -2.69 5.77 8.60
N ALA A 78 -3.74 5.06 8.14
CA ALA A 78 -3.76 3.60 8.24
C ALA A 78 -2.67 2.97 7.38
N THR A 79 -2.33 3.60 6.25
CA THR A 79 -1.23 3.12 5.41
C THR A 79 0.10 3.28 6.14
N ARG A 80 0.34 4.45 6.75
CA ARG A 80 1.56 4.68 7.52
C ARG A 80 1.68 3.68 8.67
N LYS A 81 0.56 3.43 9.35
CA LYS A 81 0.55 2.46 10.45
C LYS A 81 0.89 1.07 9.96
N GLY A 82 0.39 0.70 8.77
CA GLY A 82 0.69 -0.58 8.15
C GLY A 82 2.18 -0.76 7.93
N VAL A 83 2.87 0.30 7.49
CA VAL A 83 4.32 0.25 7.30
C VAL A 83 5.03 -0.05 8.62
N VAL A 84 4.56 0.56 9.71
CA VAL A 84 5.18 0.34 11.03
C VAL A 84 5.05 -1.11 11.49
N THR A 85 4.02 -1.82 11.04
CA THR A 85 3.85 -3.23 11.40
C THR A 85 4.66 -4.17 10.50
N ASN A 86 5.22 -3.66 9.39
CA ASN A 86 5.86 -4.52 8.40
C ASN A 86 7.25 -4.94 8.87
N PRO A 87 7.54 -6.26 8.92
CA PRO A 87 8.86 -6.73 9.38
C PRO A 87 9.99 -6.37 8.41
N ARG A 88 9.67 -5.96 7.18
CA ARG A 88 10.67 -5.54 6.20
C ARG A 88 10.89 -4.03 6.19
N ALA A 89 10.16 -3.28 7.01
CA ALA A 89 10.31 -1.83 7.02
C ALA A 89 11.73 -1.44 7.46
N PRO A 90 12.40 -0.54 6.71
CA PRO A 90 13.75 -0.13 7.09
C PRO A 90 13.73 0.73 8.34
N TYR A 91 14.83 0.69 9.09
CA TYR A 91 14.90 1.37 10.38
C TYR A 91 14.64 2.87 10.27
N ASP A 92 15.16 3.50 9.22
CA ASP A 92 14.97 4.95 9.05
C ASP A 92 13.50 5.32 8.94
N VAL A 93 12.70 4.46 8.26
CA VAL A 93 11.26 4.68 8.13
C VAL A 93 10.58 4.44 9.46
N LEU A 94 10.95 3.37 10.16
CA LEU A 94 10.39 3.05 11.47
C LEU A 94 10.66 4.19 12.45
N SER A 95 11.90 4.71 12.45
CA SER A 95 12.29 5.79 13.31
C SER A 95 11.50 7.07 13.02
N TYR A 96 11.27 7.33 11.74
CA TYR A 96 10.48 8.49 11.31
C TYR A 96 9.03 8.40 11.84
N LEU A 97 8.48 7.19 11.90
CA LEU A 97 7.09 6.99 12.29
C LEU A 97 6.90 6.68 13.79
N GLU A 98 7.99 6.54 14.50
CA GLU A 98 7.94 6.13 15.92
C GLU A 98 7.00 6.99 16.76
N ASN A 99 7.09 8.31 16.61
CA ASN A 99 6.29 9.22 17.42
C ASN A 99 4.81 9.17 17.09
N GLN A 100 4.48 8.73 15.88
CA GLN A 100 3.08 8.64 15.46
C GLN A 100 2.40 7.37 15.95
N PHE A 101 3.16 6.29 16.05
CA PHE A 101 2.61 4.98 16.38
C PHE A 101 3.51 4.24 17.38
N PRO A 102 3.71 4.81 18.59
CA PRO A 102 4.69 4.22 19.51
C PRO A 102 4.39 2.78 19.90
N ASP A 103 3.11 2.44 20.12
CA ASP A 103 2.76 1.08 20.53
C ASP A 103 3.01 0.08 19.40
N VAL A 104 2.71 0.48 18.17
CA VAL A 104 2.92 -0.38 17.01
C VAL A 104 4.42 -0.52 16.72
N PHE A 105 5.15 0.59 16.87
CA PHE A 105 6.59 0.62 16.65
C PHE A 105 7.30 -0.39 17.54
N VAL A 106 7.00 -0.39 18.86
CA VAL A 106 7.71 -1.29 19.78
C VAL A 106 7.35 -2.76 19.58
N SER A 107 6.24 -3.02 18.90
CA SER A 107 5.80 -4.38 18.63
C SER A 107 6.36 -4.95 17.34
N ASN A 108 7.06 -4.15 16.53
CA ASN A 108 7.57 -4.62 15.25
C ASN A 108 8.75 -5.58 15.47
N PRO A 109 8.66 -6.82 14.93
CA PRO A 109 9.74 -7.79 15.12
C PRO A 109 11.07 -7.36 14.52
N ALA A 110 11.07 -6.44 13.55
CA ALA A 110 12.31 -5.93 12.97
C ALA A 110 13.16 -5.18 13.98
N LEU A 111 12.55 -4.63 15.05
CA LEU A 111 13.30 -3.91 16.07
C LEU A 111 14.28 -4.77 16.82
N GLU A 112 13.93 -6.04 17.05
CA GLU A 112 14.87 -6.94 17.72
C GLU A 112 16.14 -7.10 16.91
N LEU A 113 16.00 -7.23 15.60
CA LEU A 113 17.15 -7.35 14.71
C LEU A 113 17.97 -6.07 14.72
N TYR A 114 17.32 -4.92 14.62
CA TYR A 114 18.03 -3.64 14.61
C TYR A 114 18.73 -3.38 15.93
N ASN A 115 18.10 -3.72 17.04
CA ASN A 115 18.69 -3.55 18.36
C ASN A 115 19.91 -4.47 18.52
N SER A 116 19.84 -5.68 17.97
CA SER A 116 20.98 -6.61 18.01
C SER A 116 22.16 -6.08 17.23
N LEU A 117 21.91 -5.35 16.16
CA LEU A 117 22.99 -4.80 15.33
C LEU A 117 23.71 -3.61 15.97
N LYS A 118 23.14 -3.04 17.01
CA LYS A 118 23.76 -1.90 17.70
C LYS A 118 24.92 -2.32 18.60
N PHE A 119 25.00 -3.61 18.89
CA PHE A 119 26.05 -4.15 19.76
C PHE A 119 26.97 -5.09 18.99
#